data_028cadb57175c53094dffdf14e3633b1
#
_entry.id   028cadb57175c53094dffdf14e3633b1
#
_cell.length_a   1.000
_cell.length_b   1.000
_cell.length_c   1.000
_cell.angle_alpha   90.00
_cell.angle_beta   90.00
_cell.angle_gamma   90.00
#
_symmetry.space_group_name_H-M   'P 1'
#
loop_
_entity.id
_entity.type
_entity.pdbx_description
1 polymer ?
#
loop_
_entity_poly.entity_id
_entity_poly.type
_entity_poly.pdbx_seq_one_letter_code
_entity_poly.pdbx_strand_id
1 'polypeptide(L)'
;SAEHAMSDTLDTLENITYDELNEGDTATFTRTLTEDELVLFAAVSGDVNPVHLDSEFAAGSMFKERIAHGMWSGSLISAALATVMPGPGTIYLDQSLSFKRPVKLDDTLTVQLKILRKEPKGRVVVECDVRNQNDQKVVIGEAKVIAPSQKVCLHKPRLPKITIEN
;
A
#
# COMPACT_ATOMS: atom_id res chain seq x y z
N SER A 1 -30.30 -3.19 -10.81
CA SER A 1 -30.13 -4.56 -10.35
C SER A 1 -29.08 -4.62 -9.24
N ALA A 2 -29.09 -5.65 -8.41
CA ALA A 2 -28.15 -5.82 -7.31
C ALA A 2 -26.68 -5.91 -7.82
N GLU A 3 -26.48 -6.49 -8.99
CA GLU A 3 -25.16 -6.55 -9.64
C GLU A 3 -24.64 -5.17 -10.05
N HIS A 4 -25.54 -4.30 -10.51
CA HIS A 4 -25.15 -2.93 -10.89
C HIS A 4 -24.78 -2.10 -9.65
N ALA A 5 -25.51 -2.26 -8.54
CA ALA A 5 -25.23 -1.59 -7.28
C ALA A 5 -23.89 -2.07 -6.66
N MET A 6 -23.55 -3.36 -6.76
CA MET A 6 -22.25 -3.90 -6.31
C MET A 6 -21.09 -3.38 -7.14
N SER A 7 -21.25 -3.26 -8.48
CA SER A 7 -20.24 -2.68 -9.37
C SER A 7 -19.96 -1.23 -9.02
N ASP A 8 -21.02 -0.43 -8.76
CA ASP A 8 -20.87 0.97 -8.37
C ASP A 8 -20.15 1.12 -7.03
N THR A 9 -20.40 0.23 -6.06
CA THR A 9 -19.74 0.24 -4.73
C THR A 9 -18.24 -0.06 -4.85
N LEU A 10 -17.84 -0.99 -5.74
CA LEU A 10 -16.43 -1.35 -5.97
C LEU A 10 -15.66 -0.26 -6.72
N ASP A 11 -16.36 0.62 -7.45
CA ASP A 11 -15.76 1.70 -8.23
C ASP A 11 -15.71 3.02 -7.46
N THR A 12 -16.03 3.03 -6.17
CA THR A 12 -16.03 4.23 -5.35
C THR A 12 -14.95 4.20 -4.29
N LEU A 13 -14.49 5.39 -3.89
CA LEU A 13 -13.67 5.62 -2.71
C LEU A 13 -14.49 6.42 -1.72
N GLU A 14 -14.70 5.84 -0.54
CA GLU A 14 -15.37 6.50 0.57
C GLU A 14 -14.38 6.66 1.72
N ASN A 15 -14.23 7.87 2.21
CA ASN A 15 -13.34 8.11 3.34
C ASN A 15 -14.02 7.81 4.68
N ILE A 16 -13.20 7.75 5.72
CA ILE A 16 -13.63 7.67 7.11
C ILE A 16 -13.08 8.92 7.78
N THR A 17 -13.97 9.79 8.23
CA THR A 17 -13.55 11.06 8.82
C THR A 17 -12.93 10.85 10.20
N TYR A 18 -12.20 11.87 10.69
CA TYR A 18 -11.62 11.83 12.03
C TYR A 18 -12.67 11.48 13.09
N ASP A 19 -13.85 12.08 13.01
CA ASP A 19 -14.92 11.84 13.99
C ASP A 19 -15.50 10.42 13.90
N GLU A 20 -15.46 9.82 12.71
CA GLU A 20 -15.94 8.43 12.50
C GLU A 20 -14.91 7.39 12.92
N LEU A 21 -13.61 7.73 12.92
CA LEU A 21 -12.56 6.79 13.30
C LEU A 21 -12.59 6.48 14.80
N ASN A 22 -12.37 5.22 15.14
CA ASN A 22 -12.24 4.77 16.52
C ASN A 22 -10.91 4.03 16.71
N GLU A 23 -10.35 4.12 17.91
CA GLU A 23 -9.21 3.29 18.28
C GLU A 23 -9.56 1.82 18.09
N GLY A 24 -8.63 1.07 17.50
CA GLY A 24 -8.82 -0.35 17.21
C GLY A 24 -9.46 -0.66 15.85
N ASP A 25 -9.96 0.34 15.13
CA ASP A 25 -10.46 0.14 13.76
C ASP A 25 -9.36 -0.41 12.88
N THR A 26 -9.69 -1.37 12.03
CA THR A 26 -8.76 -2.02 11.10
C THR A 26 -9.24 -1.93 9.67
N ALA A 27 -8.30 -1.98 8.74
CA ALA A 27 -8.58 -2.09 7.30
C ALA A 27 -7.45 -2.85 6.63
N THR A 28 -7.74 -3.42 5.47
CA THR A 28 -6.76 -4.17 4.68
C THR A 28 -6.69 -3.68 3.25
N PHE A 29 -5.52 -3.88 2.64
CA PHE A 29 -5.26 -3.56 1.24
C PHE A 29 -4.29 -4.61 0.70
N THR A 30 -4.61 -5.22 -0.43
CA THR A 30 -3.85 -6.34 -0.96
C THR A 30 -3.36 -6.06 -2.37
N ARG A 31 -2.08 -6.38 -2.65
CA ARG A 31 -1.46 -6.27 -3.97
C ARG A 31 -0.54 -7.44 -4.22
N THR A 32 -0.48 -7.88 -5.48
CA THR A 32 0.50 -8.87 -5.93
C THR A 32 1.59 -8.17 -6.73
N LEU A 33 2.85 -8.49 -6.46
CA LEU A 33 3.99 -7.95 -7.21
C LEU A 33 4.09 -8.66 -8.57
N THR A 34 3.68 -7.97 -9.62
CA THR A 34 3.84 -8.47 -10.99
C THR A 34 5.16 -7.99 -11.60
N GLU A 35 5.60 -8.63 -12.68
CA GLU A 35 6.76 -8.17 -13.46
C GLU A 35 6.63 -6.72 -13.89
N ASP A 36 5.45 -6.34 -14.38
CA ASP A 36 5.20 -4.98 -14.85
C ASP A 36 5.28 -3.96 -13.68
N GLU A 37 4.75 -4.28 -12.51
CA GLU A 37 4.83 -3.39 -11.35
C GLU A 37 6.27 -3.20 -10.90
N LEU A 38 7.09 -4.23 -10.95
CA LEU A 38 8.51 -4.14 -10.60
C LEU A 38 9.25 -3.18 -11.55
N VAL A 39 9.03 -3.31 -12.84
CA VAL A 39 9.61 -2.42 -13.84
C VAL A 39 9.10 -0.98 -13.69
N LEU A 40 7.80 -0.82 -13.49
CA LEU A 40 7.19 0.50 -13.29
C LEU A 40 7.72 1.19 -12.03
N PHE A 41 7.93 0.45 -10.96
CA PHE A 41 8.48 1.03 -9.73
C PHE A 41 9.94 1.47 -9.92
N ALA A 42 10.74 0.69 -10.62
CA ALA A 42 12.10 1.07 -11.00
C ALA A 42 12.08 2.35 -11.85
N ALA A 43 11.15 2.45 -12.79
CA ALA A 43 11.02 3.61 -13.66
C ALA A 43 10.68 4.88 -12.89
N VAL A 44 9.69 4.84 -11.98
CA VAL A 44 9.27 6.05 -11.25
C VAL A 44 10.24 6.44 -10.14
N SER A 45 10.90 5.47 -9.52
CA SER A 45 11.83 5.73 -8.41
C SER A 45 13.26 6.06 -8.87
N GLY A 46 13.62 5.62 -10.07
CA GLY A 46 15.01 5.67 -10.56
C GLY A 46 15.90 4.57 -9.99
N ASP A 47 15.35 3.67 -9.17
CA ASP A 47 16.14 2.58 -8.58
C ASP A 47 16.23 1.40 -9.55
N VAL A 48 17.31 1.42 -10.33
CA VAL A 48 17.64 0.38 -11.31
C VAL A 48 18.69 -0.60 -10.80
N ASN A 49 18.76 -0.79 -9.50
CA ASN A 49 19.67 -1.77 -8.90
C ASN A 49 19.41 -3.14 -9.57
N PRO A 50 20.45 -3.80 -10.09
CA PRO A 50 20.27 -5.04 -10.86
C PRO A 50 19.64 -6.19 -10.08
N VAL A 51 19.64 -6.17 -8.75
CA VAL A 51 18.96 -7.18 -7.95
C VAL A 51 17.44 -7.20 -8.21
N HIS A 52 16.88 -6.08 -8.69
CA HIS A 52 15.46 -5.99 -9.03
C HIS A 52 15.17 -6.38 -10.49
N LEU A 53 16.10 -6.12 -11.40
CA LEU A 53 15.82 -6.16 -12.84
C LEU A 53 16.57 -7.25 -13.61
N ASP A 54 17.68 -7.76 -13.07
CA ASP A 54 18.56 -8.71 -13.74
C ASP A 54 18.53 -10.06 -13.02
N SER A 55 17.89 -11.05 -13.64
CA SER A 55 17.74 -12.38 -13.05
C SER A 55 19.06 -13.10 -12.84
N GLU A 56 20.04 -12.90 -13.74
CA GLU A 56 21.37 -13.52 -13.62
C GLU A 56 22.14 -12.91 -12.45
N PHE A 57 22.12 -11.58 -12.32
CA PHE A 57 22.73 -10.90 -11.18
C PHE A 57 22.07 -11.33 -9.87
N ALA A 58 20.74 -11.36 -9.83
CA ALA A 58 19.97 -11.74 -8.64
C ALA A 58 20.23 -13.19 -8.22
N ALA A 59 20.42 -14.11 -9.18
CA ALA A 59 20.76 -15.49 -8.90
C ALA A 59 22.08 -15.64 -8.13
N GLY A 60 23.03 -14.73 -8.37
CA GLY A 60 24.31 -14.68 -7.65
C GLY A 60 24.25 -13.95 -6.32
N SER A 61 23.14 -13.29 -5.98
CA SER A 61 22.95 -12.56 -4.74
C SER A 61 22.53 -13.49 -3.59
N MET A 62 22.54 -12.96 -2.38
CA MET A 62 22.04 -13.69 -1.20
C MET A 62 20.55 -14.07 -1.32
N PHE A 63 19.79 -13.37 -2.15
CA PHE A 63 18.35 -13.60 -2.35
C PHE A 63 18.06 -14.72 -3.36
N LYS A 64 19.02 -15.07 -4.23
CA LYS A 64 18.95 -16.12 -5.25
C LYS A 64 17.97 -15.84 -6.39
N GLU A 65 17.15 -14.81 -6.29
CA GLU A 65 16.18 -14.39 -7.30
C GLU A 65 15.91 -12.90 -7.20
N ARG A 66 15.25 -12.35 -8.19
CA ARG A 66 14.86 -10.93 -8.19
C ARG A 66 13.91 -10.65 -7.05
N ILE A 67 14.11 -9.51 -6.40
CA ILE A 67 13.28 -9.04 -5.28
C ILE A 67 12.70 -7.66 -5.61
N ALA A 68 11.61 -7.33 -4.93
CA ALA A 68 11.03 -5.99 -4.97
C ALA A 68 11.92 -4.98 -4.25
N HIS A 69 11.81 -3.73 -4.66
CA HIS A 69 12.31 -2.60 -3.89
C HIS A 69 11.61 -2.60 -2.52
N GLY A 70 12.36 -2.38 -1.44
CA GLY A 70 11.76 -2.28 -0.10
C GLY A 70 10.64 -1.25 -0.05
N MET A 71 10.85 -0.10 -0.68
CA MET A 71 9.85 0.98 -0.72
C MET A 71 8.63 0.67 -1.57
N TRP A 72 8.63 -0.38 -2.42
CA TRP A 72 7.39 -0.84 -3.05
C TRP A 72 6.39 -1.26 -1.97
N SER A 73 6.83 -2.04 -0.99
CA SER A 73 5.98 -2.42 0.16
C SER A 73 5.55 -1.19 0.96
N GLY A 74 6.44 -0.22 1.14
CA GLY A 74 6.11 1.06 1.77
C GLY A 74 5.03 1.83 1.00
N SER A 75 5.09 1.80 -0.34
CA SER A 75 4.10 2.47 -1.17
C SER A 75 2.70 1.87 -1.02
N LEU A 76 2.59 0.59 -0.71
CA LEU A 76 1.31 -0.06 -0.44
C LEU A 76 0.65 0.47 0.84
N ILE A 77 1.46 0.77 1.86
CA ILE A 77 0.96 1.42 3.08
C ILE A 77 0.37 2.79 2.73
N SER A 78 1.09 3.57 1.93
CA SER A 78 0.61 4.87 1.47
C SER A 78 -0.73 4.74 0.72
N ALA A 79 -0.82 3.78 -0.20
CA ALA A 79 -2.06 3.53 -0.94
C ALA A 79 -3.22 3.14 -0.02
N ALA A 80 -2.96 2.28 0.97
CA ALA A 80 -3.97 1.86 1.94
C ALA A 80 -4.50 3.03 2.76
N LEU A 81 -3.62 3.89 3.24
CA LEU A 81 -3.99 5.10 4.00
C LEU A 81 -4.81 6.07 3.15
N ALA A 82 -4.41 6.26 1.90
CA ALA A 82 -5.01 7.26 1.01
C ALA A 82 -6.33 6.82 0.39
N THR A 83 -6.56 5.52 0.25
CA THR A 83 -7.73 5.00 -0.47
C THR A 83 -8.68 4.17 0.38
N VAL A 84 -8.23 3.59 1.49
CA VAL A 84 -9.05 2.69 2.32
C VAL A 84 -9.35 3.29 3.68
N MET A 85 -8.33 3.59 4.49
CA MET A 85 -8.54 4.12 5.85
C MET A 85 -7.37 5.01 6.28
N PRO A 86 -7.59 6.29 6.51
CA PRO A 86 -8.84 7.04 6.46
C PRO A 86 -9.41 7.30 5.06
N GLY A 87 -8.62 7.13 3.99
CA GLY A 87 -9.08 7.33 2.62
C GLY A 87 -8.89 8.75 2.09
N PRO A 88 -9.65 9.15 1.06
CA PRO A 88 -9.48 10.45 0.41
C PRO A 88 -9.54 11.63 1.39
N GLY A 89 -8.58 12.54 1.26
CA GLY A 89 -8.41 13.69 2.16
C GLY A 89 -7.38 13.49 3.25
N THR A 90 -6.83 12.30 3.40
CA THR A 90 -5.74 11.99 4.35
C THR A 90 -4.47 12.73 3.95
N ILE A 91 -3.81 13.34 4.93
CA ILE A 91 -2.50 13.98 4.76
C ILE A 91 -1.45 13.16 5.50
N TYR A 92 -0.43 12.74 4.80
CA TYR A 92 0.67 11.95 5.35
C TYR A 92 1.65 12.86 6.09
N LEU A 93 1.96 12.56 7.35
CA LEU A 93 2.91 13.34 8.15
C LEU A 93 4.22 12.59 8.41
N ASP A 94 4.12 11.36 8.89
CA ASP A 94 5.28 10.56 9.30
C ASP A 94 5.05 9.09 9.01
N GLN A 95 6.14 8.38 8.75
CA GLN A 95 6.14 6.94 8.56
C GLN A 95 7.44 6.33 9.07
N SER A 96 7.35 5.38 9.99
CA SER A 96 8.46 4.48 10.26
C SER A 96 8.28 3.18 9.48
N LEU A 97 9.37 2.58 9.06
CA LEU A 97 9.39 1.30 8.34
C LEU A 97 10.54 0.45 8.86
N SER A 98 10.25 -0.82 9.12
CA SER A 98 11.24 -1.82 9.44
C SER A 98 11.03 -3.00 8.49
N PHE A 99 12.05 -3.30 7.69
CA PHE A 99 11.98 -4.33 6.64
C PHE A 99 12.41 -5.67 7.24
N LYS A 100 11.49 -6.64 7.25
CA LYS A 100 11.69 -7.94 7.91
C LYS A 100 12.03 -9.05 6.93
N ARG A 101 11.49 -9.01 5.71
CA ARG A 101 11.70 -10.05 4.68
C ARG A 101 11.72 -9.43 3.29
N PRO A 102 12.53 -10.00 2.36
CA PRO A 102 12.43 -9.61 0.95
C PRO A 102 11.10 -10.07 0.35
N VAL A 103 10.67 -9.35 -0.68
CA VAL A 103 9.47 -9.66 -1.46
C VAL A 103 9.92 -10.14 -2.85
N LYS A 104 9.36 -11.24 -3.30
CA LYS A 104 9.69 -11.88 -4.57
C LYS A 104 8.58 -11.64 -5.58
N LEU A 105 8.92 -11.79 -6.86
CA LEU A 105 7.90 -11.78 -7.91
C LEU A 105 6.79 -12.76 -7.58
N ASP A 106 5.56 -12.34 -7.86
CA ASP A 106 4.31 -13.05 -7.61
C ASP A 106 3.90 -13.19 -6.14
N ASP A 107 4.68 -12.65 -5.21
CA ASP A 107 4.22 -12.53 -3.82
C ASP A 107 2.99 -11.63 -3.75
N THR A 108 2.03 -12.02 -2.92
CA THR A 108 0.85 -11.24 -2.60
C THR A 108 0.99 -10.68 -1.20
N LEU A 109 1.03 -9.36 -1.11
CA LEU A 109 1.14 -8.65 0.17
C LEU A 109 -0.21 -8.13 0.61
N THR A 110 -0.49 -8.30 1.90
CA THR A 110 -1.65 -7.71 2.57
C THR A 110 -1.16 -6.69 3.58
N VAL A 111 -1.54 -5.43 3.37
CA VAL A 111 -1.36 -4.36 4.34
C VAL A 111 -2.53 -4.43 5.31
N GLN A 112 -2.24 -4.49 6.60
CA GLN A 112 -3.23 -4.29 7.66
C GLN A 112 -2.94 -2.99 8.37
N LEU A 113 -3.92 -2.10 8.41
CA LEU A 113 -3.87 -0.86 9.17
C LEU A 113 -4.71 -1.00 10.42
N LYS A 114 -4.24 -0.44 11.53
CA LYS A 114 -5.00 -0.39 12.78
C LYS A 114 -4.83 0.99 13.42
N ILE A 115 -5.94 1.63 13.74
CA ILE A 115 -5.92 2.90 14.46
C ILE A 115 -5.46 2.65 15.88
N LEU A 116 -4.30 3.19 16.24
CA LEU A 116 -3.74 3.06 17.58
C LEU A 116 -4.29 4.11 18.53
N ARG A 117 -4.34 5.36 18.09
CA ARG A 117 -4.86 6.47 18.87
C ARG A 117 -5.21 7.66 18.01
N LYS A 118 -6.13 8.46 18.52
CA LYS A 118 -6.49 9.76 17.96
C LYS A 118 -5.82 10.84 18.78
N GLU A 119 -5.23 11.81 18.12
CA GLU A 119 -4.56 12.95 18.72
C GLU A 119 -5.27 14.25 18.33
N PRO A 120 -5.04 15.38 19.03
CA PRO A 120 -5.65 16.65 18.66
C PRO A 120 -5.33 17.10 17.22
N LYS A 121 -6.17 17.97 16.68
CA LYS A 121 -6.02 18.57 15.35
C LYS A 121 -6.13 17.55 14.20
N GLY A 122 -7.00 16.56 14.38
CA GLY A 122 -7.26 15.55 13.35
C GLY A 122 -6.16 14.53 13.15
N ARG A 123 -5.13 14.53 14.01
CA ARG A 123 -4.02 13.59 13.88
C ARG A 123 -4.38 12.21 14.38
N VAL A 124 -3.91 11.20 13.66
CA VAL A 124 -4.17 9.79 13.96
C VAL A 124 -2.87 9.02 13.80
N VAL A 125 -2.59 8.15 14.75
CA VAL A 125 -1.47 7.21 14.69
C VAL A 125 -1.99 5.86 14.27
N VAL A 126 -1.38 5.29 13.23
CA VAL A 126 -1.84 4.06 12.58
C VAL A 126 -0.71 3.03 12.60
N GLU A 127 -1.00 1.85 13.13
CA GLU A 127 -0.10 0.70 13.03
C GLU A 127 -0.20 0.12 11.63
N CYS A 128 0.97 -0.14 11.02
CA CYS A 128 1.08 -0.69 9.68
C CYS A 128 1.79 -2.03 9.75
N ASP A 129 1.11 -3.09 9.31
CA ASP A 129 1.64 -4.47 9.27
C ASP A 129 1.44 -4.99 7.85
N VAL A 130 2.54 -5.39 7.20
CA VAL A 130 2.48 -5.92 5.83
C VAL A 130 2.99 -7.36 5.86
N ARG A 131 2.15 -8.27 5.36
CA ARG A 131 2.45 -9.70 5.33
C ARG A 131 2.32 -10.27 3.93
N ASN A 132 3.09 -11.34 3.67
CA ASN A 132 2.99 -12.07 2.41
C ASN A 132 1.89 -13.15 2.48
N GLN A 133 1.73 -13.93 1.43
CA GLN A 133 0.72 -15.00 1.32
C GLN A 133 0.90 -16.12 2.35
N ASN A 134 2.09 -16.23 2.94
CA ASN A 134 2.39 -17.22 3.98
C ASN A 134 2.25 -16.65 5.39
N ASP A 135 1.58 -15.49 5.51
CA ASP A 135 1.39 -14.77 6.77
C ASP A 135 2.70 -14.39 7.47
N GLN A 136 3.76 -14.22 6.72
CA GLN A 136 5.06 -13.78 7.24
C GLN A 136 5.16 -12.26 7.19
N LYS A 137 5.68 -11.65 8.23
CA LYS A 137 5.90 -10.20 8.28
C LYS A 137 6.96 -9.78 7.26
N VAL A 138 6.58 -8.84 6.41
CA VAL A 138 7.45 -8.26 5.39
C VAL A 138 7.95 -6.89 5.82
N VAL A 139 7.02 -6.02 6.22
CA VAL A 139 7.30 -4.67 6.72
C VAL A 139 6.39 -4.39 7.89
N ILE A 140 6.91 -3.75 8.91
CA ILE A 140 6.13 -3.20 10.03
C ILE A 140 6.51 -1.74 10.24
N GLY A 141 5.58 -0.97 10.77
CA GLY A 141 5.84 0.42 11.09
C GLY A 141 4.62 1.13 11.66
N GLU A 142 4.79 2.43 11.84
CA GLU A 142 3.73 3.33 12.31
C GLU A 142 3.66 4.55 11.40
N ALA A 143 2.43 4.93 11.07
CA ALA A 143 2.16 6.16 10.33
C ALA A 143 1.51 7.19 11.24
N LYS A 144 1.79 8.46 10.99
CA LYS A 144 1.02 9.57 11.52
C LYS A 144 0.42 10.32 10.35
N VAL A 145 -0.91 10.51 10.40
CA VAL A 145 -1.65 11.19 9.35
C VAL A 145 -2.58 12.22 9.96
N ILE A 146 -3.01 13.19 9.14
CA ILE A 146 -4.18 14.00 9.45
C ILE A 146 -5.35 13.35 8.72
N ALA A 147 -6.34 12.90 9.49
CA ALA A 147 -7.54 12.30 8.92
C ALA A 147 -8.46 13.38 8.32
N PRO A 148 -9.24 13.04 7.29
CA PRO A 148 -10.17 13.98 6.69
C PRO A 148 -11.24 14.41 7.69
N SER A 149 -11.64 15.69 7.62
CA SER A 149 -12.73 16.23 8.42
C SER A 149 -14.07 16.18 7.69
N GLN A 150 -14.05 16.14 6.36
CA GLN A 150 -15.24 16.15 5.52
C GLN A 150 -15.47 14.78 4.89
N LYS A 151 -16.69 14.29 5.01
CA LYS A 151 -17.11 13.03 4.38
C LYS A 151 -17.20 13.19 2.88
N VAL A 152 -16.55 12.26 2.14
CA VAL A 152 -16.65 12.20 0.68
C VAL A 152 -16.87 10.76 0.23
N CYS A 153 -17.60 10.62 -0.88
CA CYS A 153 -17.71 9.38 -1.61
C CYS A 153 -17.50 9.74 -3.08
N LEU A 154 -16.43 9.24 -3.66
CA LEU A 154 -15.94 9.65 -4.98
C LEU A 154 -15.86 8.45 -5.90
N HIS A 155 -16.04 8.68 -7.21
CA HIS A 155 -15.69 7.66 -8.19
C HIS A 155 -14.19 7.41 -8.14
N LYS A 156 -13.81 6.13 -8.13
CA LYS A 156 -12.41 5.73 -8.14
C LYS A 156 -11.78 6.14 -9.47
N PRO A 157 -10.69 6.92 -9.46
CA PRO A 157 -9.99 7.27 -10.68
C PRO A 157 -9.52 6.01 -11.42
N ARG A 158 -9.67 6.00 -12.73
CA ARG A 158 -9.17 4.93 -13.59
C ARG A 158 -7.84 5.34 -14.18
N LEU A 159 -6.86 4.45 -14.08
CA LEU A 159 -5.58 4.66 -14.74
C LEU A 159 -5.75 4.47 -16.25
N PRO A 160 -5.02 5.25 -17.08
CA PRO A 160 -4.92 4.93 -18.48
C PRO A 160 -4.24 3.59 -18.69
N LYS A 161 -4.45 2.97 -19.85
CA LYS A 161 -3.73 1.76 -20.20
C LYS A 161 -2.23 2.08 -20.29
N ILE A 162 -1.42 1.30 -19.58
CA ILE A 162 0.04 1.44 -19.59
C ILE A 162 0.59 0.19 -20.29
N THR A 163 1.45 0.41 -21.27
CA THR A 163 2.12 -0.68 -22.01
C THR A 163 3.62 -0.56 -21.81
N ILE A 164 4.25 -1.68 -21.51
CA ILE A 164 5.71 -1.79 -21.39
C ILE A 164 6.21 -2.51 -22.63
N GLU A 165 7.12 -1.88 -23.35
CA GLU A 165 7.77 -2.44 -24.54
C GLU A 165 9.17 -2.95 -24.16
N ASN A 166 9.48 -4.15 -24.60
CA ASN A 166 10.80 -4.75 -24.41
C ASN A 166 11.72 -4.51 -25.60
#